data_0b541ffa679434d3e634304ede674992
#
_entry.id   0b541ffa679434d3e634304ede674992
#
_cell.length_a   1.000
_cell.length_b   1.000
_cell.length_c   1.000
_cell.angle_alpha   90.00
_cell.angle_beta   90.00
_cell.angle_gamma   90.00
#
_symmetry.space_group_name_H-M   'P 1'
#
loop_
_entity.id
_entity.type
_entity.pdbx_description
1 polymer ?
#
loop_
_entity_poly.entity_id
_entity_poly.type
_entity_poly.pdbx_seq_one_letter_code
_entity_poly.pdbx_strand_id
1 'polypeptide(L)'
;MTTTARETSLDVARGAGIILVVYGHVLRGVASSGLVPAGLPDTVFAWIDYVIYTFHMPLFFFLSGLHVCGSLRSAPHRFMGSKVRTIVYPYLLWSVLQGGVQIAMASHGTNHPFTLADLLAIGWRPFAQFWFLYALMLCMIGVWLLARRVPAFAQVPMPPRIRGVLMASAVLGLAVGAATQWGILSTTLMNWPFFVAGVVASRALPGWLERHSHPVACAVTAAVFVAAVVLAHGLGGATSVWAVPAAFAGIALMLQFAYRYASSPARAGWLAAVGWASMPIYLMHIVVMGGVRIVLMRAGVGSLATHLALGTLAGVAVPMAVYLIALRTGAARVAGFPSWPGRGAVVRPQAA
;
A
#
# COMPACT_ATOMS: atom_id res chain seq x y z
N MET A 1 22.34 3.48 -12.53
CA MET A 1 21.44 2.38 -12.13
C MET A 1 20.75 1.82 -13.37
N THR A 2 20.86 0.52 -13.65
CA THR A 2 20.13 -0.12 -14.76
C THR A 2 18.62 -0.12 -14.48
N THR A 3 17.79 -0.12 -15.51
CA THR A 3 16.31 -0.16 -15.39
C THR A 3 15.85 -1.33 -14.52
N THR A 4 16.48 -2.49 -14.67
CA THR A 4 16.21 -3.71 -13.92
C THR A 4 16.47 -3.56 -12.41
N ALA A 5 17.58 -2.92 -12.02
CA ALA A 5 17.90 -2.71 -10.60
C ALA A 5 16.94 -1.72 -9.92
N ARG A 6 16.43 -0.74 -10.65
CA ARG A 6 15.39 0.18 -10.17
C ARG A 6 14.06 -0.55 -9.94
N GLU A 7 13.64 -1.36 -10.88
CA GLU A 7 12.39 -2.12 -10.78
C GLU A 7 12.45 -3.07 -9.58
N THR A 8 13.55 -3.78 -9.40
CA THR A 8 13.76 -4.67 -8.24
C THR A 8 13.68 -3.92 -6.91
N SER A 9 14.27 -2.72 -6.80
CA SER A 9 14.19 -1.96 -5.53
C SER A 9 12.77 -1.49 -5.22
N LEU A 10 11.98 -1.10 -6.22
CA LEU A 10 10.57 -0.74 -6.01
C LEU A 10 9.72 -1.96 -5.63
N ASP A 11 10.01 -3.13 -6.20
CA ASP A 11 9.33 -4.37 -5.83
C ASP A 11 9.70 -4.82 -4.42
N VAL A 12 10.96 -4.67 -4.00
CA VAL A 12 11.39 -4.86 -2.61
C VAL A 12 10.65 -3.91 -1.67
N ALA A 13 10.51 -2.63 -2.03
CA ALA A 13 9.75 -1.67 -1.22
C ALA A 13 8.26 -2.07 -1.08
N ARG A 14 7.64 -2.55 -2.16
CA ARG A 14 6.27 -3.09 -2.12
C ARG A 14 6.18 -4.34 -1.24
N GLY A 15 7.17 -5.24 -1.35
CA GLY A 15 7.22 -6.47 -0.57
C GLY A 15 7.35 -6.20 0.93
N ALA A 16 8.28 -5.34 1.33
CA ALA A 16 8.41 -4.92 2.72
C ALA A 16 7.15 -4.19 3.21
N GLY A 17 6.62 -3.27 2.39
CA GLY A 17 5.41 -2.53 2.71
C GLY A 17 4.20 -3.42 2.94
N ILE A 18 3.96 -4.42 2.08
CA ILE A 18 2.81 -5.31 2.24
C ILE A 18 2.94 -6.23 3.46
N ILE A 19 4.15 -6.66 3.82
CA ILE A 19 4.39 -7.40 5.06
C ILE A 19 4.01 -6.54 6.27
N LEU A 20 4.37 -5.25 6.28
CA LEU A 20 3.97 -4.32 7.34
C LEU A 20 2.46 -4.11 7.40
N VAL A 21 1.76 -4.05 6.25
CA VAL A 21 0.30 -4.00 6.19
C VAL A 21 -0.31 -5.23 6.87
N VAL A 22 0.14 -6.43 6.50
CA VAL A 22 -0.36 -7.68 7.08
C VAL A 22 -0.08 -7.72 8.57
N TYR A 23 1.14 -7.43 8.99
CA TYR A 23 1.52 -7.42 10.41
C TYR A 23 0.69 -6.42 11.23
N GLY A 24 0.52 -5.19 10.75
CA GLY A 24 -0.31 -4.18 11.41
C GLY A 24 -1.78 -4.63 11.57
N HIS A 25 -2.35 -5.30 10.55
CA HIS A 25 -3.69 -5.83 10.66
C HIS A 25 -3.78 -7.05 11.60
N VAL A 26 -2.76 -7.92 11.64
CA VAL A 26 -2.69 -9.01 12.64
C VAL A 26 -2.62 -8.42 14.04
N LEU A 27 -1.77 -7.42 14.26
CA LEU A 27 -1.62 -6.73 15.54
C LEU A 27 -2.97 -6.18 16.04
N ARG A 28 -3.67 -5.42 15.20
CA ARG A 28 -5.02 -4.89 15.52
C ARG A 28 -6.05 -6.00 15.75
N GLY A 29 -5.99 -7.07 14.95
CA GLY A 29 -6.87 -8.21 15.10
C GLY A 29 -6.69 -8.95 16.43
N VAL A 30 -5.47 -9.07 16.91
CA VAL A 30 -5.13 -9.66 18.20
C VAL A 30 -5.55 -8.74 19.35
N ALA A 31 -5.27 -7.43 19.24
CA ALA A 31 -5.71 -6.45 20.23
C ALA A 31 -7.25 -6.45 20.41
N SER A 32 -8.00 -6.46 19.31
CA SER A 32 -9.47 -6.45 19.34
C SER A 32 -10.10 -7.77 19.83
N SER A 33 -9.35 -8.87 19.90
CA SER A 33 -9.84 -10.16 20.38
C SER A 33 -9.52 -10.46 21.87
N GLY A 34 -8.93 -9.50 22.59
CA GLY A 34 -8.60 -9.65 24.01
C GLY A 34 -7.41 -10.60 24.28
N LEU A 35 -6.61 -10.91 23.26
CA LEU A 35 -5.44 -11.78 23.39
C LEU A 35 -4.19 -11.05 23.88
N VAL A 36 -4.25 -9.74 24.09
CA VAL A 36 -3.15 -8.98 24.69
C VAL A 36 -3.15 -9.19 26.19
N PRO A 37 -2.07 -9.74 26.79
CA PRO A 37 -2.01 -9.96 28.23
C PRO A 37 -2.12 -8.65 29.03
N ALA A 38 -2.86 -8.68 30.14
CA ALA A 38 -3.09 -7.58 31.07
C ALA A 38 -1.80 -7.14 31.78
N GLY A 39 -0.71 -6.94 31.23
CA GLY A 39 0.57 -6.54 31.83
C GLY A 39 1.60 -6.16 30.77
N LEU A 40 1.30 -6.43 29.49
CA LEU A 40 2.02 -5.77 28.40
C LEU A 40 1.51 -4.34 28.33
N PRO A 41 2.41 -3.33 28.35
CA PRO A 41 1.96 -1.97 28.22
C PRO A 41 1.20 -1.82 26.91
N ASP A 42 -0.08 -1.46 26.98
CA ASP A 42 -0.88 -1.05 25.81
C ASP A 42 -0.12 -0.04 24.94
N THR A 43 0.80 0.69 25.56
CA THR A 43 1.73 1.62 24.95
C THR A 43 2.64 1.01 23.90
N VAL A 44 3.21 -0.20 24.08
CA VAL A 44 4.13 -0.81 23.09
C VAL A 44 3.38 -1.20 21.83
N PHE A 45 2.20 -1.82 21.99
CA PHE A 45 1.34 -2.17 20.86
C PHE A 45 0.85 -0.95 20.12
N ALA A 46 0.38 0.06 20.85
CA ALA A 46 -0.05 1.33 20.30
C ALA A 46 1.08 2.03 19.52
N TRP A 47 2.32 2.00 20.04
CA TRP A 47 3.46 2.59 19.34
C TRP A 47 3.84 1.83 18.06
N ILE A 48 3.86 0.49 18.08
CA ILE A 48 4.15 -0.31 16.88
C ILE A 48 3.09 -0.04 15.80
N ASP A 49 1.81 -0.10 16.18
CA ASP A 49 0.70 0.19 15.29
C ASP A 49 0.80 1.62 14.74
N TYR A 50 1.04 2.60 15.61
CA TYR A 50 1.19 4.00 15.24
C TYR A 50 2.31 4.23 14.21
N VAL A 51 3.50 3.68 14.48
CA VAL A 51 4.66 3.81 13.57
C VAL A 51 4.36 3.21 12.21
N ILE A 52 3.78 2.01 12.17
CA ILE A 52 3.43 1.35 10.90
C ILE A 52 2.38 2.17 10.15
N TYR A 53 1.30 2.57 10.82
CA TYR A 53 0.19 3.29 10.18
C TYR A 53 0.55 4.70 9.71
N THR A 54 1.60 5.30 10.26
CA THR A 54 2.06 6.62 9.84
C THR A 54 2.51 6.63 8.37
N PHE A 55 3.15 5.56 7.86
CA PHE A 55 3.76 5.63 6.52
C PHE A 55 3.41 4.51 5.55
N HIS A 56 2.89 3.34 6.01
CA HIS A 56 2.72 2.19 5.11
C HIS A 56 1.70 2.45 3.98
N MET A 57 0.56 3.09 4.27
CA MET A 57 -0.41 3.44 3.21
C MET A 57 0.07 4.61 2.35
N PRO A 58 0.62 5.72 2.91
CA PRO A 58 1.35 6.73 2.15
C PRO A 58 2.39 6.18 1.19
N LEU A 59 3.15 5.16 1.58
CA LEU A 59 4.11 4.47 0.71
C LEU A 59 3.44 3.91 -0.55
N PHE A 60 2.30 3.23 -0.42
CA PHE A 60 1.61 2.66 -1.58
C PHE A 60 1.00 3.71 -2.49
N PHE A 61 0.51 4.85 -1.96
CA PHE A 61 0.12 5.99 -2.78
C PHE A 61 1.31 6.56 -3.56
N PHE A 62 2.45 6.75 -2.89
CA PHE A 62 3.68 7.22 -3.51
C PHE A 62 4.14 6.28 -4.63
N LEU A 63 4.26 4.98 -4.35
CA LEU A 63 4.67 3.96 -5.32
C LEU A 63 3.71 3.90 -6.53
N SER A 64 2.42 4.08 -6.30
CA SER A 64 1.42 4.15 -7.38
C SER A 64 1.61 5.39 -8.24
N GLY A 65 1.91 6.54 -7.65
CA GLY A 65 2.19 7.80 -8.34
C GLY A 65 3.40 7.72 -9.28
N LEU A 66 4.46 6.98 -8.90
CA LEU A 66 5.68 6.82 -9.71
C LEU A 66 5.41 6.29 -11.13
N HIS A 67 4.37 5.47 -11.31
CA HIS A 67 4.09 4.79 -12.57
C HIS A 67 3.05 5.50 -13.45
N VAL A 68 2.39 6.54 -12.95
CA VAL A 68 1.26 7.19 -13.62
C VAL A 68 1.67 7.83 -14.96
N CYS A 69 2.71 8.66 -14.95
CA CYS A 69 3.15 9.35 -16.16
C CYS A 69 3.57 8.37 -17.27
N GLY A 70 4.24 7.26 -16.90
CA GLY A 70 4.58 6.19 -17.85
C GLY A 70 3.34 5.54 -18.46
N SER A 71 2.35 5.20 -17.64
CA SER A 71 1.10 4.61 -18.08
C SER A 71 0.28 5.53 -18.98
N LEU A 72 0.24 6.84 -18.68
CA LEU A 72 -0.45 7.84 -19.49
C LEU A 72 0.20 8.05 -20.86
N ARG A 73 1.54 8.00 -20.94
CA ARG A 73 2.26 8.16 -22.21
C ARG A 73 2.12 6.95 -23.12
N SER A 74 2.28 5.75 -22.57
CA SER A 74 2.28 4.52 -23.37
C SER A 74 0.91 4.16 -23.93
N ALA A 75 -0.18 4.49 -23.24
CA ALA A 75 -1.54 4.16 -23.69
C ALA A 75 -2.60 5.12 -23.12
N PRO A 76 -2.63 6.41 -23.54
CA PRO A 76 -3.54 7.41 -22.95
C PRO A 76 -5.02 7.03 -23.09
N HIS A 77 -5.43 6.49 -24.23
CA HIS A 77 -6.79 6.06 -24.51
C HIS A 77 -7.22 4.80 -23.74
N ARG A 78 -6.24 3.96 -23.31
CA ARG A 78 -6.49 2.73 -22.56
C ARG A 78 -6.27 2.91 -21.05
N PHE A 79 -5.76 4.08 -20.62
CA PHE A 79 -5.38 4.30 -19.24
C PHE A 79 -6.53 3.98 -18.28
N MET A 80 -7.69 4.61 -18.47
CA MET A 80 -8.83 4.41 -17.57
C MET A 80 -9.37 2.98 -17.62
N GLY A 81 -9.51 2.38 -18.80
CA GLY A 81 -9.93 0.99 -18.94
C GLY A 81 -8.97 0.01 -18.23
N SER A 82 -7.66 0.30 -18.26
CA SER A 82 -6.68 -0.47 -17.50
C SER A 82 -6.92 -0.34 -16.00
N LYS A 83 -7.18 0.90 -15.48
CA LYS A 83 -7.42 1.12 -14.04
C LYS A 83 -8.74 0.49 -13.57
N VAL A 84 -9.77 0.51 -14.39
CA VAL A 84 -11.01 -0.24 -14.09
C VAL A 84 -10.70 -1.72 -13.90
N ARG A 85 -9.91 -2.34 -14.77
CA ARG A 85 -9.56 -3.77 -14.65
C ARG A 85 -8.64 -4.09 -13.48
N THR A 86 -7.71 -3.19 -13.14
CA THR A 86 -6.67 -3.46 -12.14
C THR A 86 -6.96 -2.90 -10.75
N ILE A 87 -7.97 -2.04 -10.60
CA ILE A 87 -8.34 -1.43 -9.32
C ILE A 87 -9.83 -1.65 -9.03
N VAL A 88 -10.73 -1.22 -9.93
CA VAL A 88 -12.18 -1.25 -9.66
C VAL A 88 -12.70 -2.69 -9.64
N TYR A 89 -12.34 -3.50 -10.63
CA TYR A 89 -12.78 -4.88 -10.70
C TYR A 89 -12.33 -5.71 -9.48
N PRO A 90 -11.04 -5.73 -9.08
CA PRO A 90 -10.62 -6.39 -7.85
C PRO A 90 -11.30 -5.81 -6.61
N TYR A 91 -11.49 -4.50 -6.55
CA TYR A 91 -12.20 -3.85 -5.45
C TYR A 91 -13.61 -4.42 -5.28
N LEU A 92 -14.41 -4.44 -6.34
CA LEU A 92 -15.78 -4.93 -6.28
C LEU A 92 -15.84 -6.44 -5.99
N LEU A 93 -15.06 -7.23 -6.72
CA LEU A 93 -15.01 -8.68 -6.55
C LEU A 93 -14.67 -9.08 -5.10
N TRP A 94 -13.58 -8.53 -4.58
CA TRP A 94 -13.10 -8.90 -3.25
C TRP A 94 -13.89 -8.26 -2.11
N SER A 95 -14.52 -7.10 -2.34
CA SER A 95 -15.50 -6.55 -1.40
C SER A 95 -16.70 -7.48 -1.24
N VAL A 96 -17.22 -8.02 -2.35
CA VAL A 96 -18.32 -9.00 -2.30
C VAL A 96 -17.89 -10.31 -1.65
N LEU A 97 -16.72 -10.85 -2.03
CA LEU A 97 -16.22 -12.10 -1.45
C LEU A 97 -15.94 -11.97 0.04
N GLN A 98 -15.21 -10.95 0.47
CA GLN A 98 -14.89 -10.74 1.88
C GLN A 98 -16.14 -10.38 2.69
N GLY A 99 -17.00 -9.51 2.17
CA GLY A 99 -18.27 -9.15 2.82
C GLY A 99 -19.18 -10.35 2.97
N GLY A 100 -19.28 -11.20 1.94
CA GLY A 100 -20.02 -12.47 2.02
C GLY A 100 -19.48 -13.41 3.10
N VAL A 101 -18.15 -13.55 3.20
CA VAL A 101 -17.52 -14.33 4.28
C VAL A 101 -17.84 -13.72 5.65
N GLN A 102 -17.78 -12.39 5.81
CA GLN A 102 -18.10 -11.74 7.08
C GLN A 102 -19.57 -11.92 7.49
N ILE A 103 -20.50 -11.83 6.54
CA ILE A 103 -21.92 -12.12 6.79
C ILE A 103 -22.11 -13.57 7.21
N ALA A 104 -21.52 -14.52 6.50
CA ALA A 104 -21.63 -15.95 6.80
C ALA A 104 -21.00 -16.32 8.17
N MET A 105 -19.98 -15.59 8.58
CA MET A 105 -19.27 -15.81 9.85
C MET A 105 -19.78 -14.94 11.00
N ALA A 106 -20.80 -14.12 10.81
CA ALA A 106 -21.29 -13.17 11.82
C ALA A 106 -21.65 -13.84 13.16
N SER A 107 -22.19 -15.07 13.13
CA SER A 107 -22.53 -15.88 14.33
C SER A 107 -21.33 -16.60 14.95
N HIS A 108 -20.13 -16.53 14.35
CA HIS A 108 -18.95 -17.32 14.74
C HIS A 108 -17.82 -16.49 15.36
N GLY A 109 -18.12 -15.28 15.88
CA GLY A 109 -17.14 -14.46 16.60
C GLY A 109 -16.36 -13.49 15.72
N THR A 110 -17.00 -12.88 14.74
CA THR A 110 -16.40 -11.74 14.00
C THR A 110 -16.41 -10.50 14.89
N ASN A 111 -15.31 -9.73 14.86
CA ASN A 111 -15.16 -8.54 15.70
C ASN A 111 -16.14 -7.40 15.35
N HIS A 112 -16.65 -7.39 14.11
CA HIS A 112 -17.62 -6.41 13.63
C HIS A 112 -18.69 -7.10 12.80
N PRO A 113 -19.98 -6.98 13.17
CA PRO A 113 -21.09 -7.49 12.37
C PRO A 113 -21.12 -6.72 11.04
N PHE A 114 -21.18 -7.44 9.93
CA PHE A 114 -21.29 -6.88 8.58
C PHE A 114 -22.62 -7.35 7.97
N THR A 115 -23.40 -6.42 7.44
CA THR A 115 -24.75 -6.66 6.96
C THR A 115 -24.82 -6.62 5.41
N LEU A 116 -25.93 -7.09 4.85
CA LEU A 116 -26.20 -6.96 3.43
C LEU A 116 -26.28 -5.48 3.01
N ALA A 117 -26.80 -4.62 3.88
CA ALA A 117 -26.84 -3.17 3.62
C ALA A 117 -25.43 -2.56 3.49
N ASP A 118 -24.48 -2.99 4.33
CA ASP A 118 -23.08 -2.58 4.23
C ASP A 118 -22.44 -3.08 2.92
N LEU A 119 -22.79 -4.29 2.49
CA LEU A 119 -22.33 -4.83 1.21
C LEU A 119 -22.88 -4.03 0.02
N LEU A 120 -24.14 -3.61 0.06
CA LEU A 120 -24.71 -2.77 -0.99
C LEU A 120 -24.10 -1.34 -1.00
N ALA A 121 -23.63 -0.87 0.16
CA ALA A 121 -23.02 0.44 0.31
C ALA A 121 -21.57 0.56 -0.22
N ILE A 122 -20.94 -0.54 -0.64
CA ILE A 122 -19.52 -0.51 -1.12
C ILE A 122 -19.30 0.47 -2.29
N GLY A 123 -20.35 0.81 -3.05
CA GLY A 123 -20.27 1.78 -4.15
C GLY A 123 -19.86 3.19 -3.72
N TRP A 124 -20.15 3.59 -2.49
CA TRP A 124 -19.83 4.92 -1.94
C TRP A 124 -19.20 4.89 -0.55
N ARG A 125 -19.27 3.77 0.16
CA ARG A 125 -18.72 3.55 1.50
C ARG A 125 -17.86 2.29 1.50
N PRO A 126 -16.58 2.39 1.08
CA PRO A 126 -15.67 1.26 1.10
C PRO A 126 -15.42 0.79 2.53
N PHE A 127 -15.36 -0.53 2.73
CA PHE A 127 -15.14 -1.10 4.05
C PHE A 127 -13.77 -1.76 4.20
N ALA A 128 -13.36 -1.95 5.45
CA ALA A 128 -12.10 -2.57 5.84
C ALA A 128 -10.90 -1.97 5.05
N GLN A 129 -9.95 -2.80 4.63
CA GLN A 129 -8.76 -2.36 3.88
C GLN A 129 -9.09 -1.78 2.50
N PHE A 130 -10.24 -2.08 1.90
CA PHE A 130 -10.57 -1.72 0.51
C PHE A 130 -10.70 -0.21 0.26
N TRP A 131 -10.76 0.61 1.33
CA TRP A 131 -10.74 2.07 1.20
C TRP A 131 -9.56 2.57 0.37
N PHE A 132 -8.39 1.89 0.45
CA PHE A 132 -7.21 2.28 -0.31
C PHE A 132 -7.40 2.16 -1.82
N LEU A 133 -8.00 1.07 -2.31
CA LEU A 133 -8.26 0.91 -3.75
C LEU A 133 -9.25 1.95 -4.25
N TYR A 134 -10.26 2.26 -3.45
CA TYR A 134 -11.23 3.30 -3.76
C TYR A 134 -10.56 4.67 -3.85
N ALA A 135 -9.81 5.07 -2.84
CA ALA A 135 -9.07 6.32 -2.81
C ALA A 135 -8.02 6.39 -3.93
N LEU A 136 -7.31 5.29 -4.21
CA LEU A 136 -6.36 5.22 -5.30
C LEU A 136 -7.04 5.42 -6.66
N MET A 137 -8.24 4.86 -6.87
CA MET A 137 -9.01 5.09 -8.10
C MET A 137 -9.40 6.56 -8.26
N LEU A 138 -9.80 7.24 -7.17
CA LEU A 138 -10.07 8.68 -7.20
C LEU A 138 -8.81 9.48 -7.58
N CYS A 139 -7.65 9.12 -7.04
CA CYS A 139 -6.37 9.72 -7.46
C CYS A 139 -6.09 9.49 -8.96
N MET A 140 -6.35 8.28 -9.48
CA MET A 140 -6.16 7.96 -10.91
C MET A 140 -7.12 8.76 -11.80
N ILE A 141 -8.38 8.96 -11.38
CA ILE A 141 -9.35 9.82 -12.07
C ILE A 141 -8.85 11.27 -12.09
N GLY A 142 -8.39 11.79 -10.95
CA GLY A 142 -7.89 13.17 -10.85
C GLY A 142 -6.76 13.45 -11.82
N VAL A 143 -5.73 12.61 -11.86
CA VAL A 143 -4.61 12.79 -12.82
C VAL A 143 -5.03 12.55 -14.27
N TRP A 144 -5.95 11.64 -14.54
CA TRP A 144 -6.47 11.41 -15.89
C TRP A 144 -7.24 12.63 -16.42
N LEU A 145 -8.09 13.23 -15.59
CA LEU A 145 -8.81 14.45 -15.93
C LEU A 145 -7.85 15.61 -16.20
N LEU A 146 -6.81 15.74 -15.35
CA LEU A 146 -5.78 16.75 -15.55
C LEU A 146 -5.01 16.51 -16.85
N ALA A 147 -4.59 15.27 -17.12
CA ALA A 147 -3.85 14.93 -18.33
C ALA A 147 -4.67 15.18 -19.62
N ARG A 148 -5.98 14.98 -19.57
CA ARG A 148 -6.88 15.30 -20.70
C ARG A 148 -7.01 16.79 -20.97
N ARG A 149 -6.94 17.63 -19.93
CA ARG A 149 -7.06 19.08 -20.04
C ARG A 149 -5.70 19.76 -20.31
N VAL A 150 -4.63 19.13 -19.88
CA VAL A 150 -3.27 19.65 -19.95
C VAL A 150 -2.36 18.60 -20.62
N PRO A 151 -2.23 18.59 -21.96
CA PRO A 151 -1.40 17.60 -22.67
C PRO A 151 0.06 17.57 -22.21
N ALA A 152 0.58 18.72 -21.74
CA ALA A 152 1.92 18.85 -21.18
C ALA A 152 2.13 18.06 -19.88
N PHE A 153 1.07 17.56 -19.22
CA PHE A 153 1.17 16.75 -17.99
C PHE A 153 2.03 15.50 -18.17
N ALA A 154 1.90 14.83 -19.29
CA ALA A 154 2.66 13.62 -19.60
C ALA A 154 4.02 13.88 -20.27
N GLN A 155 4.40 15.14 -20.52
CA GLN A 155 5.67 15.48 -21.13
C GLN A 155 6.85 15.09 -20.24
N VAL A 156 8.00 14.93 -20.88
CA VAL A 156 9.24 14.49 -20.26
C VAL A 156 10.42 15.36 -20.75
N PRO A 157 11.04 16.14 -19.84
CA PRO A 157 10.69 16.33 -18.41
C PRO A 157 9.33 17.04 -18.23
N MET A 158 8.68 16.81 -17.07
CA MET A 158 7.45 17.52 -16.74
C MET A 158 7.75 19.03 -16.59
N PRO A 159 6.98 19.90 -17.25
CA PRO A 159 7.19 21.34 -17.18
C PRO A 159 7.11 21.86 -15.72
N PRO A 160 7.96 22.82 -15.32
CA PRO A 160 7.97 23.36 -13.96
C PRO A 160 6.60 23.89 -13.50
N ARG A 161 5.85 24.54 -14.41
CA ARG A 161 4.49 25.06 -14.12
C ARG A 161 3.53 23.93 -13.75
N ILE A 162 3.55 22.81 -14.47
CA ILE A 162 2.67 21.64 -14.17
C ILE A 162 3.06 21.02 -12.83
N ARG A 163 4.37 20.90 -12.57
CA ARG A 163 4.88 20.43 -11.28
C ARG A 163 4.43 21.34 -10.14
N GLY A 164 4.51 22.67 -10.32
CA GLY A 164 4.03 23.65 -9.34
C GLY A 164 2.52 23.51 -9.05
N VAL A 165 1.69 23.37 -10.10
CA VAL A 165 0.24 23.15 -9.95
C VAL A 165 -0.05 21.86 -9.18
N LEU A 166 0.67 20.77 -9.48
CA LEU A 166 0.51 19.51 -8.75
C LEU A 166 0.88 19.67 -7.27
N MET A 167 2.00 20.32 -6.97
CA MET A 167 2.41 20.56 -5.58
C MET A 167 1.43 21.46 -4.84
N ALA A 168 0.92 22.53 -5.48
CA ALA A 168 -0.14 23.36 -4.92
C ALA A 168 -1.43 22.58 -4.66
N SER A 169 -1.82 21.69 -5.60
CA SER A 169 -2.98 20.81 -5.41
C SER A 169 -2.78 19.82 -4.25
N ALA A 170 -1.55 19.37 -4.01
CA ALA A 170 -1.22 18.49 -2.89
C ALA A 170 -1.41 19.21 -1.54
N VAL A 171 -0.91 20.44 -1.43
CA VAL A 171 -1.07 21.27 -0.24
C VAL A 171 -2.56 21.61 -0.01
N LEU A 172 -3.27 22.03 -1.05
CA LEU A 172 -4.69 22.34 -0.96
C LEU A 172 -5.51 21.09 -0.60
N GLY A 173 -5.23 19.95 -1.24
CA GLY A 173 -5.87 18.68 -0.93
C GLY A 173 -5.68 18.28 0.52
N LEU A 174 -4.45 18.40 1.03
CA LEU A 174 -4.15 18.12 2.44
C LEU A 174 -4.96 19.04 3.38
N ALA A 175 -4.98 20.35 3.10
CA ALA A 175 -5.71 21.32 3.91
C ALA A 175 -7.22 21.05 3.92
N VAL A 176 -7.81 20.80 2.74
CA VAL A 176 -9.25 20.48 2.61
C VAL A 176 -9.56 19.12 3.24
N GLY A 177 -8.73 18.11 3.01
CA GLY A 177 -8.91 16.77 3.60
C GLY A 177 -8.87 16.80 5.14
N ALA A 178 -8.00 17.62 5.71
CA ALA A 178 -7.90 17.81 7.16
C ALA A 178 -9.07 18.61 7.75
N ALA A 179 -9.58 19.58 7.00
CA ALA A 179 -10.65 20.45 7.46
C ALA A 179 -12.06 19.87 7.27
N THR A 180 -12.20 18.74 6.56
CA THR A 180 -13.50 18.17 6.20
C THR A 180 -13.69 16.75 6.72
N GLN A 181 -14.95 16.33 6.83
CA GLN A 181 -15.34 14.97 7.21
C GLN A 181 -16.19 14.31 6.12
N TRP A 182 -15.74 14.44 4.85
CA TRP A 182 -16.43 13.87 3.69
C TRP A 182 -16.11 12.38 3.48
N GLY A 183 -15.78 11.66 4.54
CA GLY A 183 -15.49 10.23 4.52
C GLY A 183 -14.31 9.91 3.59
N ILE A 184 -14.56 9.05 2.58
CA ILE A 184 -13.51 8.58 1.67
C ILE A 184 -12.87 9.72 0.84
N LEU A 185 -13.60 10.82 0.60
CA LEU A 185 -13.03 11.98 -0.10
C LEU A 185 -11.98 12.68 0.75
N SER A 186 -12.26 12.96 2.02
CA SER A 186 -11.28 13.54 2.94
C SER A 186 -10.06 12.62 3.06
N THR A 187 -10.27 11.31 3.21
CA THR A 187 -9.18 10.31 3.25
C THR A 187 -8.34 10.33 1.96
N THR A 188 -8.98 10.45 0.81
CA THR A 188 -8.28 10.56 -0.48
C THR A 188 -7.44 11.85 -0.55
N LEU A 189 -8.01 12.96 -0.14
CA LEU A 189 -7.33 14.26 -0.14
C LEU A 189 -6.15 14.29 0.84
N MET A 190 -6.26 13.67 2.00
CA MET A 190 -5.16 13.49 2.96
C MET A 190 -4.00 12.65 2.39
N ASN A 191 -4.28 11.71 1.49
CA ASN A 191 -3.26 10.86 0.85
C ASN A 191 -2.79 11.37 -0.52
N TRP A 192 -3.48 12.37 -1.07
CA TRP A 192 -3.13 13.00 -2.35
C TRP A 192 -1.69 13.53 -2.41
N PRO A 193 -1.12 14.17 -1.36
CA PRO A 193 0.27 14.62 -1.36
C PRO A 193 1.28 13.52 -1.63
N PHE A 194 1.08 12.33 -1.08
CA PHE A 194 2.00 11.20 -1.28
C PHE A 194 1.93 10.66 -2.71
N PHE A 195 0.72 10.59 -3.26
CA PHE A 195 0.52 10.21 -4.65
C PHE A 195 1.17 11.23 -5.61
N VAL A 196 0.94 12.51 -5.41
CA VAL A 196 1.55 13.61 -6.20
C VAL A 196 3.06 13.58 -6.07
N ALA A 197 3.59 13.39 -4.87
CA ALA A 197 5.03 13.27 -4.66
C ALA A 197 5.63 12.13 -5.49
N GLY A 198 4.96 10.97 -5.58
CA GLY A 198 5.34 9.87 -6.46
C GLY A 198 5.34 10.27 -7.93
N VAL A 199 4.30 10.96 -8.40
CA VAL A 199 4.20 11.46 -9.79
C VAL A 199 5.39 12.38 -10.11
N VAL A 200 5.67 13.33 -9.24
CA VAL A 200 6.74 14.34 -9.42
C VAL A 200 8.14 13.71 -9.30
N ALA A 201 8.33 12.80 -8.33
CA ALA A 201 9.62 12.17 -8.05
C ALA A 201 10.01 11.10 -9.10
N SER A 202 9.10 10.65 -9.95
CA SER A 202 9.26 9.46 -10.80
C SER A 202 10.58 9.40 -11.61
N ARG A 203 11.15 10.54 -11.97
CA ARG A 203 12.43 10.64 -12.70
C ARG A 203 13.62 10.91 -11.79
N ALA A 204 13.45 11.73 -10.77
CA ALA A 204 14.52 12.12 -9.88
C ALA A 204 14.90 11.02 -8.88
N LEU A 205 13.97 10.09 -8.62
CA LEU A 205 14.10 9.05 -7.60
C LEU A 205 15.38 8.19 -7.77
N PRO A 206 15.75 7.69 -8.97
CA PRO A 206 16.95 6.88 -9.09
C PRO A 206 18.23 7.62 -8.65
N GLY A 207 18.43 8.83 -9.15
CA GLY A 207 19.59 9.64 -8.76
C GLY A 207 19.55 10.11 -7.30
N TRP A 208 18.36 10.26 -6.74
CA TRP A 208 18.20 10.53 -5.32
C TRP A 208 18.61 9.32 -4.47
N LEU A 209 18.19 8.12 -4.84
CA LEU A 209 18.56 6.89 -4.14
C LEU A 209 20.07 6.63 -4.18
N GLU A 210 20.70 6.82 -5.32
CA GLU A 210 22.16 6.68 -5.46
C GLU A 210 22.92 7.60 -4.49
N ARG A 211 22.49 8.86 -4.39
CA ARG A 211 23.15 9.84 -3.53
C ARG A 211 22.85 9.70 -2.06
N HIS A 212 21.65 9.25 -1.69
CA HIS A 212 21.15 9.31 -0.32
C HIS A 212 20.96 7.93 0.34
N SER A 213 21.43 6.82 -0.27
CA SER A 213 21.31 5.50 0.34
C SER A 213 22.61 5.01 0.99
N HIS A 214 23.59 5.86 1.24
CA HIS A 214 24.78 5.52 2.05
C HIS A 214 24.41 5.48 3.56
N PRO A 215 25.20 4.76 4.39
CA PRO A 215 24.83 4.51 5.79
C PRO A 215 24.50 5.76 6.61
N VAL A 216 25.29 6.82 6.44
CA VAL A 216 25.07 8.09 7.18
C VAL A 216 23.74 8.74 6.78
N ALA A 217 23.42 8.80 5.48
CA ALA A 217 22.15 9.35 5.03
C ALA A 217 20.95 8.51 5.52
N CYS A 218 21.08 7.19 5.54
CA CYS A 218 20.05 6.31 6.11
C CYS A 218 19.87 6.57 7.62
N ALA A 219 20.96 6.73 8.36
CA ALA A 219 20.91 7.06 9.81
C ALA A 219 20.25 8.41 10.07
N VAL A 220 20.59 9.44 9.28
CA VAL A 220 19.93 10.76 9.35
C VAL A 220 18.44 10.65 9.03
N THR A 221 18.07 9.94 7.95
CA THR A 221 16.65 9.74 7.61
C THR A 221 15.90 9.00 8.72
N ALA A 222 16.52 7.98 9.32
CA ALA A 222 15.95 7.25 10.46
C ALA A 222 15.75 8.15 11.68
N ALA A 223 16.75 8.99 12.03
CA ALA A 223 16.63 9.94 13.10
C ALA A 223 15.52 10.98 12.87
N VAL A 224 15.42 11.51 11.65
CA VAL A 224 14.33 12.41 11.24
C VAL A 224 12.97 11.70 11.32
N PHE A 225 12.88 10.45 10.89
CA PHE A 225 11.65 9.66 10.97
C PHE A 225 11.22 9.49 12.44
N VAL A 226 12.11 9.07 13.31
CA VAL A 226 11.82 8.89 14.75
C VAL A 226 11.37 10.21 15.38
N ALA A 227 12.12 11.29 15.16
CA ALA A 227 11.77 12.62 15.69
C ALA A 227 10.39 13.09 15.20
N ALA A 228 10.11 12.92 13.89
CA ALA A 228 8.83 13.31 13.30
C ALA A 228 7.66 12.44 13.80
N VAL A 229 7.89 11.15 14.03
CA VAL A 229 6.89 10.22 14.61
C VAL A 229 6.56 10.63 16.04
N VAL A 230 7.56 10.89 16.86
CA VAL A 230 7.37 11.32 18.27
C VAL A 230 6.63 12.65 18.34
N LEU A 231 7.04 13.62 17.51
CA LEU A 231 6.37 14.93 17.45
C LEU A 231 4.91 14.80 17.00
N ALA A 232 4.66 14.05 15.94
CA ALA A 232 3.32 13.84 15.40
C ALA A 232 2.40 13.10 16.39
N HIS A 233 2.93 12.17 17.17
CA HIS A 233 2.19 11.47 18.22
C HIS A 233 1.64 12.43 19.27
N GLY A 234 2.43 13.40 19.68
CA GLY A 234 2.01 14.43 20.65
C GLY A 234 1.00 15.44 20.09
N LEU A 235 0.89 15.56 18.75
CA LEU A 235 0.07 16.58 18.07
C LEU A 235 -1.24 16.08 17.46
N GLY A 236 -1.45 14.77 17.26
CA GLY A 236 -2.72 14.36 16.72
C GLY A 236 -2.87 12.97 16.10
N GLY A 237 -1.90 12.10 16.18
CA GLY A 237 -2.05 10.71 15.70
C GLY A 237 -1.58 10.45 14.26
N ALA A 238 -1.52 9.15 13.88
CA ALA A 238 -0.87 8.64 12.68
C ALA A 238 -1.51 9.11 11.34
N THR A 239 -2.74 9.53 11.36
CA THR A 239 -3.49 9.98 10.17
C THR A 239 -3.75 11.49 10.17
N SER A 240 -3.15 12.23 11.11
CA SER A 240 -3.27 13.68 11.18
C SER A 240 -2.34 14.38 10.18
N VAL A 241 -2.55 15.66 9.94
CA VAL A 241 -1.65 16.51 9.13
C VAL A 241 -0.24 16.56 9.72
N TRP A 242 -0.12 16.44 11.03
CA TRP A 242 1.15 16.44 11.73
C TRP A 242 2.00 15.20 11.47
N ALA A 243 1.37 14.10 11.02
CA ALA A 243 2.05 12.87 10.63
C ALA A 243 2.64 12.93 9.21
N VAL A 244 2.31 13.93 8.40
CA VAL A 244 2.78 14.04 7.00
C VAL A 244 4.30 14.07 6.88
N PRO A 245 5.06 14.84 7.68
CA PRO A 245 6.53 14.80 7.65
C PRO A 245 7.08 13.41 8.02
N ALA A 246 6.50 12.76 9.04
CA ALA A 246 6.88 11.42 9.45
C ALA A 246 6.58 10.39 8.33
N ALA A 247 5.44 10.50 7.65
CA ALA A 247 5.11 9.64 6.53
C ALA A 247 6.13 9.79 5.38
N PHE A 248 6.52 11.01 5.01
CA PHE A 248 7.56 11.22 3.99
C PHE A 248 8.93 10.68 4.42
N ALA A 249 9.33 10.88 5.67
CA ALA A 249 10.57 10.32 6.19
C ALA A 249 10.55 8.78 6.21
N GLY A 250 9.40 8.17 6.58
CA GLY A 250 9.20 6.72 6.53
C GLY A 250 9.23 6.16 5.11
N ILE A 251 8.62 6.85 4.13
CA ILE A 251 8.72 6.51 2.70
C ILE A 251 10.18 6.55 2.25
N ALA A 252 10.90 7.63 2.58
CA ALA A 252 12.30 7.79 2.21
C ALA A 252 13.16 6.66 2.80
N LEU A 253 12.98 6.36 4.09
CA LEU A 253 13.70 5.29 4.79
C LEU A 253 13.41 3.91 4.16
N MET A 254 12.15 3.62 3.85
CA MET A 254 11.76 2.37 3.18
C MET A 254 12.38 2.25 1.78
N LEU A 255 12.43 3.33 1.01
CA LEU A 255 13.05 3.35 -0.31
C LEU A 255 14.57 3.18 -0.24
N GLN A 256 15.24 3.82 0.73
CA GLN A 256 16.66 3.63 1.00
C GLN A 256 16.96 2.18 1.41
N PHE A 257 16.17 1.62 2.33
CA PHE A 257 16.26 0.20 2.70
C PHE A 257 16.13 -0.69 1.47
N ALA A 258 15.08 -0.50 0.68
CA ALA A 258 14.81 -1.31 -0.51
C ALA A 258 15.94 -1.21 -1.55
N TYR A 259 16.49 -0.01 -1.76
CA TYR A 259 17.62 0.22 -2.65
C TYR A 259 18.87 -0.56 -2.22
N ARG A 260 19.22 -0.47 -0.93
CA ARG A 260 20.36 -1.21 -0.36
C ARG A 260 20.15 -2.71 -0.34
N TYR A 261 18.94 -3.15 -0.03
CA TYR A 261 18.59 -4.56 -0.02
C TYR A 261 18.64 -5.17 -1.42
N ALA A 262 18.16 -4.43 -2.42
CA ALA A 262 18.16 -4.84 -3.82
C ALA A 262 19.56 -4.89 -4.45
N SER A 263 20.59 -4.31 -3.81
CA SER A 263 21.98 -4.44 -4.28
C SER A 263 22.53 -5.86 -4.16
N SER A 264 21.88 -6.73 -3.39
CA SER A 264 22.21 -8.16 -3.29
C SER A 264 21.13 -9.01 -3.99
N PRO A 265 21.35 -9.49 -5.23
CA PRO A 265 20.35 -10.25 -5.99
C PRO A 265 19.84 -11.50 -5.27
N ALA A 266 20.72 -12.20 -4.53
CA ALA A 266 20.37 -13.39 -3.78
C ALA A 266 19.34 -13.12 -2.66
N ARG A 267 19.39 -11.93 -2.05
CA ARG A 267 18.46 -11.53 -0.99
C ARG A 267 17.20 -10.86 -1.56
N ALA A 268 17.35 -10.07 -2.62
CA ALA A 268 16.26 -9.30 -3.19
C ALA A 268 15.12 -10.16 -3.75
N GLY A 269 15.45 -11.35 -4.27
CA GLY A 269 14.50 -12.15 -5.05
C GLY A 269 13.22 -12.52 -4.32
N TRP A 270 13.29 -12.96 -3.07
CA TRP A 270 12.09 -13.35 -2.31
C TRP A 270 11.20 -12.16 -1.96
N LEU A 271 11.81 -11.06 -1.52
CA LEU A 271 11.07 -9.87 -1.12
C LEU A 271 10.46 -9.13 -2.33
N ALA A 272 11.16 -9.13 -3.46
CA ALA A 272 10.60 -8.67 -4.73
C ALA A 272 9.44 -9.57 -5.20
N ALA A 273 9.53 -10.89 -5.02
CA ALA A 273 8.43 -11.81 -5.32
C ALA A 273 7.19 -11.52 -4.47
N VAL A 274 7.36 -11.25 -3.17
CA VAL A 274 6.28 -10.75 -2.30
C VAL A 274 5.73 -9.42 -2.80
N GLY A 275 6.59 -8.53 -3.29
CA GLY A 275 6.20 -7.26 -3.89
C GLY A 275 5.32 -7.41 -5.13
N TRP A 276 5.63 -8.37 -6.01
CA TRP A 276 4.78 -8.70 -7.17
C TRP A 276 3.43 -9.28 -6.75
N ALA A 277 3.41 -10.07 -5.68
CA ALA A 277 2.19 -10.61 -5.10
C ALA A 277 1.47 -9.62 -4.16
N SER A 278 1.94 -8.38 -4.02
CA SER A 278 1.38 -7.42 -3.04
C SER A 278 -0.12 -7.17 -3.21
N MET A 279 -0.63 -7.12 -4.45
CA MET A 279 -2.06 -6.95 -4.69
C MET A 279 -2.90 -8.19 -4.25
N PRO A 280 -2.59 -9.44 -4.65
CA PRO A 280 -3.24 -10.63 -4.09
C PRO A 280 -3.16 -10.72 -2.57
N ILE A 281 -1.99 -10.42 -1.97
CA ILE A 281 -1.82 -10.40 -0.52
C ILE A 281 -2.74 -9.35 0.10
N TYR A 282 -2.76 -8.14 -0.44
CA TYR A 282 -3.63 -7.06 0.02
C TYR A 282 -5.11 -7.45 0.00
N LEU A 283 -5.57 -8.13 -1.05
CA LEU A 283 -6.97 -8.51 -1.21
C LEU A 283 -7.42 -9.60 -0.23
N MET A 284 -6.53 -10.54 0.12
CA MET A 284 -6.90 -11.76 0.85
C MET A 284 -6.46 -11.78 2.31
N HIS A 285 -5.45 -10.99 2.72
CA HIS A 285 -4.82 -11.16 4.03
C HIS A 285 -5.79 -11.09 5.21
N ILE A 286 -6.80 -10.20 5.16
CA ILE A 286 -7.77 -10.05 6.26
C ILE A 286 -8.54 -11.36 6.51
N VAL A 287 -9.02 -12.01 5.44
CA VAL A 287 -9.76 -13.28 5.56
C VAL A 287 -8.83 -14.38 6.08
N VAL A 288 -7.61 -14.47 5.55
CA VAL A 288 -6.65 -15.50 5.94
C VAL A 288 -6.22 -15.34 7.39
N MET A 289 -5.76 -14.15 7.79
CA MET A 289 -5.31 -13.93 9.19
C MET A 289 -6.44 -14.05 10.19
N GLY A 290 -7.66 -13.62 9.83
CA GLY A 290 -8.86 -13.80 10.65
C GLY A 290 -9.18 -15.28 10.85
N GLY A 291 -9.13 -16.08 9.79
CA GLY A 291 -9.29 -17.54 9.86
C GLY A 291 -8.25 -18.20 10.75
N VAL A 292 -6.97 -17.87 10.58
CA VAL A 292 -5.86 -18.37 11.43
C VAL A 292 -6.11 -18.03 12.90
N ARG A 293 -6.49 -16.78 13.19
CA ARG A 293 -6.81 -16.38 14.58
C ARG A 293 -7.94 -17.21 15.17
N ILE A 294 -9.03 -17.41 14.44
CA ILE A 294 -10.19 -18.21 14.93
C ILE A 294 -9.77 -19.65 15.20
N VAL A 295 -8.98 -20.27 14.31
CA VAL A 295 -8.49 -21.65 14.48
C VAL A 295 -7.60 -21.75 15.72
N LEU A 296 -6.64 -20.85 15.89
CA LEU A 296 -5.75 -20.83 17.05
C LEU A 296 -6.50 -20.63 18.36
N MET A 297 -7.47 -19.70 18.40
CA MET A 297 -8.31 -19.48 19.59
C MET A 297 -9.14 -20.73 19.94
N ARG A 298 -9.73 -21.40 18.94
CA ARG A 298 -10.48 -22.65 19.16
C ARG A 298 -9.60 -23.81 19.61
N ALA A 299 -8.34 -23.81 19.21
CA ALA A 299 -7.34 -24.76 19.66
C ALA A 299 -6.76 -24.45 21.07
N GLY A 300 -7.27 -23.41 21.75
CA GLY A 300 -6.80 -22.99 23.06
C GLY A 300 -5.43 -22.30 23.07
N VAL A 301 -4.92 -21.88 21.91
CA VAL A 301 -3.62 -21.20 21.81
C VAL A 301 -3.78 -19.74 22.21
N GLY A 302 -3.39 -19.39 23.44
CA GLY A 302 -3.40 -18.01 23.96
C GLY A 302 -2.10 -17.23 23.75
N SER A 303 -1.07 -17.82 23.16
CA SER A 303 0.23 -17.17 22.95
C SER A 303 0.15 -16.04 21.92
N LEU A 304 0.35 -14.83 22.38
CA LEU A 304 0.41 -13.63 21.54
C LEU A 304 1.45 -13.75 20.42
N ALA A 305 2.67 -14.20 20.74
CA ALA A 305 3.76 -14.37 19.76
C ALA A 305 3.35 -15.36 18.66
N THR A 306 2.66 -16.45 19.00
CA THR A 306 2.14 -17.44 18.05
C THR A 306 1.13 -16.82 17.11
N HIS A 307 0.17 -16.04 17.64
CA HIS A 307 -0.82 -15.34 16.82
C HIS A 307 -0.18 -14.33 15.87
N LEU A 308 0.78 -13.53 16.35
CA LEU A 308 1.49 -12.56 15.51
C LEU A 308 2.32 -13.26 14.42
N ALA A 309 3.07 -14.30 14.77
CA ALA A 309 3.93 -15.00 13.83
C ALA A 309 3.12 -15.77 12.78
N LEU A 310 2.20 -16.65 13.20
CA LEU A 310 1.42 -17.48 12.28
C LEU A 310 0.41 -16.64 11.49
N GLY A 311 -0.23 -15.64 12.11
CA GLY A 311 -1.12 -14.71 11.42
C GLY A 311 -0.41 -13.95 10.30
N THR A 312 0.79 -13.42 10.57
CA THR A 312 1.58 -12.69 9.56
C THR A 312 2.10 -13.63 8.47
N LEU A 313 2.69 -14.76 8.87
CA LEU A 313 3.22 -15.73 7.91
C LEU A 313 2.11 -16.25 6.98
N ALA A 314 0.99 -16.69 7.53
CA ALA A 314 -0.13 -17.18 6.73
C ALA A 314 -0.76 -16.05 5.90
N GLY A 315 -0.92 -14.85 6.48
CA GLY A 315 -1.46 -13.67 5.78
C GLY A 315 -0.64 -13.25 4.57
N VAL A 316 0.64 -13.62 4.48
CA VAL A 316 1.51 -13.40 3.31
C VAL A 316 1.57 -14.66 2.44
N ALA A 317 1.88 -15.82 3.02
CA ALA A 317 2.20 -17.04 2.27
C ALA A 317 0.97 -17.65 1.59
N VAL A 318 -0.20 -17.69 2.25
CA VAL A 318 -1.41 -18.29 1.68
C VAL A 318 -1.91 -17.49 0.45
N PRO A 319 -2.07 -16.16 0.53
CA PRO A 319 -2.42 -15.37 -0.66
C PRO A 319 -1.40 -15.50 -1.79
N MET A 320 -0.12 -15.58 -1.48
CA MET A 320 0.93 -15.78 -2.47
C MET A 320 0.80 -17.15 -3.16
N ALA A 321 0.55 -18.22 -2.40
CA ALA A 321 0.30 -19.55 -2.93
C ALA A 321 -0.95 -19.59 -3.83
N VAL A 322 -2.06 -19.00 -3.39
CA VAL A 322 -3.29 -18.86 -4.19
C VAL A 322 -3.01 -18.11 -5.49
N TYR A 323 -2.24 -17.03 -5.44
CA TYR A 323 -1.85 -16.28 -6.63
C TYR A 323 -1.05 -17.13 -7.62
N LEU A 324 -0.05 -17.87 -7.12
CA LEU A 324 0.77 -18.74 -7.97
C LEU A 324 -0.06 -19.87 -8.61
N ILE A 325 -1.02 -20.44 -7.87
CA ILE A 325 -1.97 -21.42 -8.41
C ILE A 325 -2.85 -20.76 -9.47
N ALA A 326 -3.41 -19.59 -9.20
CA ALA A 326 -4.26 -18.86 -10.15
C ALA A 326 -3.51 -18.50 -11.45
N LEU A 327 -2.21 -18.20 -11.37
CA LEU A 327 -1.37 -17.99 -12.56
C LEU A 327 -1.19 -19.27 -13.38
N ARG A 328 -0.97 -20.41 -12.72
CA ARG A 328 -0.78 -21.71 -13.37
C ARG A 328 -2.08 -22.22 -14.04
N THR A 329 -3.22 -21.98 -13.43
CA THR A 329 -4.53 -22.41 -13.91
C THR A 329 -5.18 -21.41 -14.88
N GLY A 330 -4.58 -20.24 -15.10
CA GLY A 330 -5.18 -19.18 -15.93
C GLY A 330 -6.27 -18.35 -15.20
N ALA A 331 -6.60 -18.67 -13.94
CA ALA A 331 -7.65 -18.02 -13.17
C ALA A 331 -7.27 -16.60 -12.66
N ALA A 332 -6.01 -16.19 -12.80
CA ALA A 332 -5.53 -14.92 -12.23
C ALA A 332 -6.34 -13.70 -12.72
N ARG A 333 -6.75 -13.67 -13.99
CA ARG A 333 -7.57 -12.56 -14.55
C ARG A 333 -8.97 -12.51 -13.93
N VAL A 334 -9.59 -13.67 -13.74
CA VAL A 334 -10.92 -13.80 -13.13
C VAL A 334 -10.88 -13.40 -11.65
N ALA A 335 -9.80 -13.75 -10.96
CA ALA A 335 -9.56 -13.34 -9.58
C ALA A 335 -9.17 -11.84 -9.43
N GLY A 336 -9.02 -11.10 -10.51
CA GLY A 336 -8.59 -9.71 -10.50
C GLY A 336 -7.11 -9.53 -10.14
N PHE A 337 -6.30 -10.58 -10.28
CA PHE A 337 -4.87 -10.53 -9.98
C PHE A 337 -4.05 -10.02 -11.17
N PRO A 338 -2.92 -9.35 -10.90
CA PRO A 338 -2.01 -8.95 -11.97
C PRO A 338 -1.38 -10.17 -12.64
N SER A 339 -0.99 -10.00 -13.92
CA SER A 339 -0.13 -10.98 -14.58
C SER A 339 1.26 -10.96 -13.93
N TRP A 340 1.86 -12.15 -13.75
CA TRP A 340 3.25 -12.24 -13.32
C TRP A 340 4.15 -11.63 -14.39
N PRO A 341 5.11 -10.77 -14.05
CA PRO A 341 6.10 -10.30 -15.03
C PRO A 341 6.93 -11.52 -15.45
N GLY A 342 6.62 -12.07 -16.63
CA GLY A 342 7.26 -13.28 -17.14
C GLY A 342 8.78 -13.10 -17.22
N ARG A 343 9.53 -14.19 -17.13
CA ARG A 343 11.00 -14.24 -17.33
C ARG A 343 11.46 -13.66 -18.68
N GLY A 344 10.55 -13.39 -19.61
CA GLY A 344 10.80 -12.78 -20.93
C GLY A 344 10.76 -11.25 -20.97
N ALA A 345 10.46 -10.56 -19.86
CA ALA A 345 10.59 -9.09 -19.77
C ALA A 345 12.01 -8.64 -19.43
N VAL A 346 12.89 -9.59 -19.07
CA VAL A 346 14.32 -9.36 -18.90
C VAL A 346 14.96 -9.65 -20.25
N VAL A 347 15.40 -8.58 -20.93
CA VAL A 347 16.21 -8.60 -22.16
C VAL A 347 15.44 -8.83 -23.47
N ARG A 348 14.80 -7.79 -23.99
CA ARG A 348 14.95 -7.49 -25.42
C ARG A 348 15.96 -6.34 -25.53
N PRO A 349 17.15 -6.57 -26.09
CA PRO A 349 17.98 -5.48 -26.56
C PRO A 349 17.15 -4.79 -27.65
N GLN A 350 16.94 -3.49 -27.53
CA GLN A 350 16.52 -2.69 -28.67
C GLN A 350 17.66 -2.83 -29.69
N ALA A 351 17.38 -3.51 -30.79
CA ALA A 351 18.23 -3.45 -31.98
C ALA A 351 18.33 -1.99 -32.37
N ALA A 352 19.57 -1.63 -32.70
CA ALA A 352 20.04 -0.30 -33.06
C ALA A 352 19.29 0.33 -34.24
#